data_d3dcb69621595d93b4f17018633323d2
#
_entry.id   d3dcb69621595d93b4f17018633323d2
#
_cell.length_a   1.000
_cell.length_b   1.000
_cell.length_c   1.000
_cell.angle_alpha   90.00
_cell.angle_beta   90.00
_cell.angle_gamma   90.00
#
_symmetry.space_group_name_H-M   'P 1'
#
loop_
_entity.id
_entity.type
_entity.pdbx_description
1 polymer ?
#
loop_
_entity_poly.entity_id
_entity_poly.type
_entity_poly.pdbx_seq_one_letter_code
_entity_poly.pdbx_strand_id
1 'polypeptide(L)'
;MTFVTVSDNREQLALLSRLLITLIPGCTIHQNSNPMRAIRCLSHQKVDAVFADADTCANAVEVLHKQNTQAQLCFLCRQGVVLPKEFACSHSVLSYPITEQKMRTALRRENGLDGV
;
A
#
# COMPACT_ATOMS: atom_id res chain seq x y z
N MET A 1 -4.55 13.89 -0.46
CA MET A 1 -3.54 12.82 -0.56
C MET A 1 -3.96 11.80 -1.60
N THR A 2 -3.00 11.18 -2.24
CA THR A 2 -3.25 10.18 -3.28
C THR A 2 -2.62 8.86 -2.87
N PHE A 3 -3.40 7.79 -2.95
CA PHE A 3 -2.97 6.44 -2.59
C PHE A 3 -3.13 5.49 -3.76
N VAL A 4 -2.24 4.51 -3.82
CA VAL A 4 -2.32 3.40 -4.77
C VAL A 4 -2.49 2.12 -3.97
N THR A 5 -3.47 1.31 -4.35
CA THR A 5 -3.68 0.00 -3.74
C THR A 5 -3.52 -1.08 -4.80
N VAL A 6 -2.87 -2.18 -4.42
CA VAL A 6 -2.59 -3.29 -5.34
C VAL A 6 -2.99 -4.60 -4.70
N SER A 7 -3.94 -5.29 -5.28
CA SER A 7 -4.34 -6.64 -4.85
C SER A 7 -5.16 -7.30 -5.96
N ASP A 8 -5.00 -8.59 -6.15
CA ASP A 8 -5.84 -9.35 -7.06
C ASP A 8 -7.19 -9.73 -6.42
N ASN A 9 -7.39 -9.39 -5.16
CA ASN A 9 -8.62 -9.65 -4.43
C ASN A 9 -9.46 -8.38 -4.34
N ARG A 10 -10.63 -8.38 -4.99
CA ARG A 10 -11.51 -7.21 -5.04
C ARG A 10 -12.05 -6.80 -3.68
N GLU A 11 -12.33 -7.76 -2.81
CA GLU A 11 -12.81 -7.46 -1.46
C GLU A 11 -11.75 -6.74 -0.66
N GLN A 12 -10.50 -7.13 -0.85
CA GLN A 12 -9.37 -6.49 -0.20
C GLN A 12 -9.19 -5.05 -0.68
N LEU A 13 -9.30 -4.82 -1.99
CA LEU A 13 -9.23 -3.46 -2.54
C LEU A 13 -10.36 -2.59 -1.98
N ALA A 14 -11.56 -3.13 -1.91
CA ALA A 14 -12.70 -2.39 -1.36
C ALA A 14 -12.51 -2.04 0.11
N LEU A 15 -11.97 -2.97 0.90
CA LEU A 15 -11.68 -2.74 2.31
C LEU A 15 -10.64 -1.64 2.49
N LEU A 16 -9.54 -1.71 1.75
CA LEU A 16 -8.48 -0.70 1.81
C LEU A 16 -9.02 0.69 1.46
N SER A 17 -9.83 0.78 0.41
CA SER A 17 -10.42 2.06 0.02
C SER A 17 -11.32 2.63 1.10
N ARG A 18 -12.16 1.78 1.70
CA ARG A 18 -13.06 2.21 2.77
C ARG A 18 -12.28 2.72 3.98
N LEU A 19 -11.22 2.01 4.37
CA LEU A 19 -10.39 2.41 5.50
C LEU A 19 -9.68 3.73 5.22
N LEU A 20 -9.12 3.88 4.02
CA LEU A 20 -8.41 5.10 3.65
C LEU A 20 -9.34 6.31 3.59
N ILE A 21 -10.53 6.15 3.03
CA ILE A 21 -11.52 7.23 2.97
C ILE A 21 -11.98 7.63 4.37
N THR A 22 -12.13 6.66 5.26
CA THR A 22 -12.52 6.92 6.65
C THR A 22 -11.45 7.71 7.38
N LEU A 23 -10.19 7.35 7.21
CA LEU A 23 -9.08 7.99 7.91
C LEU A 23 -8.67 9.32 7.30
N ILE A 24 -8.74 9.43 5.98
CA ILE A 24 -8.32 10.63 5.24
C ILE A 24 -9.42 10.99 4.25
N PRO A 25 -10.49 11.66 4.71
CA PRO A 25 -11.58 12.07 3.84
C PRO A 25 -11.07 12.97 2.70
N GLY A 26 -11.61 12.75 1.51
CA GLY A 26 -11.20 13.52 0.34
C GLY A 26 -9.97 13.00 -0.37
N CYS A 27 -9.37 11.90 0.09
CA CYS A 27 -8.21 11.31 -0.59
C CYS A 27 -8.62 10.70 -1.94
N THR A 28 -7.64 10.63 -2.84
CA THR A 28 -7.80 9.94 -4.12
C THR A 28 -7.17 8.56 -4.03
N ILE A 29 -7.87 7.55 -4.51
CA ILE A 29 -7.40 6.17 -4.45
C ILE A 29 -7.41 5.56 -5.85
N HIS A 30 -6.27 5.03 -6.27
CA HIS A 30 -6.13 4.29 -7.52
C HIS A 30 -6.01 2.81 -7.21
N GLN A 31 -7.07 2.06 -7.48
CA GLN A 31 -7.12 0.62 -7.26
C GLN A 31 -6.53 -0.12 -8.44
N ASN A 32 -5.65 -1.07 -8.18
CA ASN A 32 -4.99 -1.85 -9.24
C ASN A 32 -5.04 -3.32 -8.90
N SER A 33 -5.40 -4.14 -9.88
CA SER A 33 -5.47 -5.59 -9.71
C SER A 33 -4.13 -6.28 -9.93
N ASN A 34 -3.14 -5.57 -10.47
CA ASN A 34 -1.80 -6.11 -10.68
C ASN A 34 -0.75 -5.02 -10.55
N PRO A 35 0.51 -5.41 -10.26
CA PRO A 35 1.58 -4.43 -10.01
C PRO A 35 1.98 -3.62 -11.24
N MET A 36 1.80 -4.13 -12.45
CA MET A 36 2.16 -3.38 -13.66
C MET A 36 1.35 -2.10 -13.81
N ARG A 37 0.06 -2.16 -13.49
CA ARG A 37 -0.79 -0.97 -13.50
C ARG A 37 -0.38 0.03 -12.42
N ALA A 38 -0.01 -0.47 -11.25
CA ALA A 38 0.47 0.38 -10.16
C ALA A 38 1.76 1.09 -10.54
N ILE A 39 2.69 0.38 -11.16
CA ILE A 39 3.95 0.95 -11.63
C ILE A 39 3.69 2.08 -12.64
N ARG A 40 2.76 1.86 -13.54
CA ARG A 40 2.38 2.89 -14.52
C ARG A 40 1.79 4.12 -13.82
N CYS A 41 0.94 3.91 -12.83
CA CYS A 41 0.36 4.97 -12.05
C CYS A 41 1.43 5.81 -11.34
N LEU A 42 2.41 5.15 -10.72
CA LEU A 42 3.52 5.81 -10.03
C LEU A 42 4.38 6.65 -10.99
N SER A 43 4.46 6.25 -12.25
CA SER A 43 5.26 6.95 -13.26
C SER A 43 4.60 8.24 -13.72
N HIS A 44 3.29 8.37 -13.58
CA HIS A 44 2.53 9.48 -14.16
C HIS A 44 1.99 10.49 -13.16
N GLN A 45 2.03 10.20 -11.87
CA GLN A 45 1.50 11.11 -10.89
C GLN A 45 2.17 10.94 -9.54
N LYS A 46 2.06 11.99 -8.73
CA LYS A 46 2.57 11.96 -7.37
C LYS A 46 1.64 11.12 -6.50
N VAL A 47 2.22 10.17 -5.79
CA VAL A 47 1.50 9.27 -4.88
C VAL A 47 2.11 9.39 -3.49
N ASP A 48 1.28 9.47 -2.47
CA ASP A 48 1.74 9.60 -1.09
C ASP A 48 2.07 8.26 -0.45
N ALA A 49 1.27 7.24 -0.74
CA ALA A 49 1.52 5.90 -0.21
C ALA A 49 0.98 4.81 -1.14
N VAL A 50 1.65 3.67 -1.11
CA VAL A 50 1.27 2.46 -1.85
C VAL A 50 1.00 1.36 -0.83
N PHE A 51 -0.17 0.75 -0.92
CA PHE A 51 -0.54 -0.42 -0.12
C PHE A 51 -0.68 -1.61 -1.05
N ALA A 52 0.27 -2.52 -0.99
CA ALA A 52 0.41 -3.59 -1.97
C ALA A 52 0.37 -4.97 -1.31
N ASP A 53 -0.53 -5.81 -1.78
CA ASP A 53 -0.58 -7.20 -1.34
C ASP A 53 0.70 -7.93 -1.75
N ALA A 54 1.38 -8.52 -0.77
CA ALA A 54 2.69 -9.13 -1.01
C ALA A 54 2.64 -10.28 -2.00
N ASP A 55 1.59 -11.11 -1.93
CA ASP A 55 1.47 -12.24 -2.85
C ASP A 55 1.24 -11.78 -4.29
N THR A 56 0.41 -10.75 -4.47
CA THR A 56 0.13 -10.18 -5.78
C THR A 56 1.37 -9.57 -6.41
N CYS A 57 2.24 -8.98 -5.59
CA CYS A 57 3.42 -8.24 -6.05
C CYS A 57 4.72 -9.04 -5.95
N ALA A 58 4.68 -10.33 -5.67
CA ALA A 58 5.87 -11.13 -5.37
C ALA A 58 6.97 -11.05 -6.43
N ASN A 59 6.60 -10.96 -7.71
CA ASN A 59 7.57 -10.94 -8.81
C ASN A 59 7.89 -9.53 -9.31
N ALA A 60 7.37 -8.50 -8.64
CA ALA A 60 7.51 -7.12 -9.10
C ALA A 60 8.03 -6.17 -8.02
N VAL A 61 8.50 -6.69 -6.90
CA VAL A 61 8.92 -5.88 -5.75
C VAL A 61 10.04 -4.91 -6.12
N GLU A 62 11.06 -5.38 -6.82
CA GLU A 62 12.19 -4.53 -7.20
C GLU A 62 11.78 -3.42 -8.16
N VAL A 63 10.94 -3.76 -9.14
CA VAL A 63 10.47 -2.77 -10.11
C VAL A 63 9.59 -1.74 -9.43
N LEU A 64 8.70 -2.21 -8.55
CA LEU A 64 7.83 -1.33 -7.78
C LEU A 64 8.65 -0.38 -6.91
N HIS A 65 9.69 -0.88 -6.25
CA HIS A 65 10.58 -0.09 -5.43
C HIS A 65 11.33 0.96 -6.27
N LYS A 66 11.86 0.58 -7.42
CA LYS A 66 12.59 1.50 -8.30
C LYS A 66 11.73 2.62 -8.83
N GLN A 67 10.47 2.32 -9.16
CA GLN A 67 9.53 3.34 -9.65
C GLN A 67 8.98 4.21 -8.52
N ASN A 68 9.05 3.73 -7.30
CA ASN A 68 8.50 4.42 -6.15
C ASN A 68 9.59 5.22 -5.43
N THR A 69 9.87 6.42 -5.93
CA THR A 69 10.95 7.24 -5.38
C THR A 69 10.52 8.11 -4.21
N GLN A 70 9.24 8.37 -4.03
CA GLN A 70 8.74 9.32 -3.03
C GLN A 70 7.61 8.80 -2.16
N ALA A 71 6.83 7.84 -2.64
CA ALA A 71 5.69 7.33 -1.88
C ALA A 71 6.13 6.34 -0.79
N GLN A 72 5.38 6.31 0.29
CA GLN A 72 5.57 5.28 1.32
C GLN A 72 5.07 3.95 0.78
N LEU A 73 5.88 2.91 0.93
CA LEU A 73 5.56 1.58 0.41
C LEU A 73 5.23 0.65 1.58
N CYS A 74 3.99 0.18 1.62
CA CYS A 74 3.50 -0.72 2.65
C CYS A 74 3.02 -2.01 2.02
N PHE A 75 3.60 -3.14 2.44
CA PHE A 75 3.16 -4.44 1.98
C PHE A 75 2.18 -5.08 2.97
N LEU A 76 1.20 -5.79 2.42
CA LEU A 76 0.16 -6.48 3.17
C LEU A 76 0.38 -7.98 3.04
N CYS A 77 0.40 -8.71 4.15
CA CYS A 77 0.66 -10.15 4.13
C CYS A 77 -0.20 -10.89 5.15
N ARG A 78 -0.26 -12.21 5.01
CA ARG A 78 -0.96 -13.05 5.98
C ARG A 78 -0.21 -13.03 7.31
N GLN A 79 -0.96 -13.11 8.39
CA GLN A 79 -0.40 -13.14 9.73
C GLN A 79 0.57 -14.32 9.89
N GLY A 80 1.73 -14.06 10.48
CA GLY A 80 2.73 -15.08 10.73
C GLY A 80 3.65 -15.39 9.55
N VAL A 81 3.42 -14.74 8.40
CA VAL A 81 4.28 -14.93 7.22
C VAL A 81 5.54 -14.06 7.37
N VAL A 82 6.69 -14.68 7.09
CA VAL A 82 7.96 -13.96 7.01
C VAL A 82 8.23 -13.65 5.54
N LEU A 83 8.29 -12.37 5.21
CA LEU A 83 8.51 -11.94 3.83
C LEU A 83 9.96 -12.13 3.40
N PRO A 84 10.21 -12.48 2.12
CA PRO A 84 11.56 -12.55 1.56
C PRO A 84 12.31 -11.21 1.64
N LYS A 85 13.62 -11.27 1.46
CA LYS A 85 14.50 -10.10 1.55
C LYS A 85 14.11 -8.95 0.61
N GLU A 86 13.53 -9.26 -0.52
CA GLU A 86 13.11 -8.26 -1.51
C GLU A 86 12.15 -7.24 -0.91
N PHE A 87 11.37 -7.65 0.08
CA PHE A 87 10.40 -6.78 0.73
C PHE A 87 11.03 -5.87 1.80
N ALA A 88 12.32 -5.99 2.05
CA ALA A 88 13.00 -5.13 3.02
C ALA A 88 13.04 -3.66 2.61
N CYS A 89 12.77 -3.37 1.34
CA CYS A 89 12.66 -2.00 0.85
C CYS A 89 11.38 -1.29 1.30
N SER A 90 10.43 -2.04 1.86
CA SER A 90 9.17 -1.45 2.32
C SER A 90 9.38 -0.61 3.58
N HIS A 91 8.56 0.42 3.72
CA HIS A 91 8.56 1.28 4.91
C HIS A 91 7.80 0.61 6.05
N SER A 92 6.80 -0.19 5.73
CA SER A 92 6.04 -0.93 6.73
C SER A 92 5.42 -2.18 6.13
N VAL A 93 5.06 -3.11 7.01
CA VAL A 93 4.36 -4.34 6.64
C VAL A 93 3.16 -4.49 7.57
N LEU A 94 1.99 -4.69 7.01
CA LEU A 94 0.76 -4.92 7.76
C LEU A 94 0.26 -6.34 7.53
N SER A 95 -0.20 -6.99 8.58
CA SER A 95 -0.76 -8.34 8.48
C SER A 95 -2.28 -8.30 8.38
N TYR A 96 -2.85 -9.24 7.62
CA TYR A 96 -4.30 -9.42 7.58
C TYR A 96 -4.81 -10.00 8.90
N PRO A 97 -6.00 -9.67 9.31
CA PRO A 97 -6.92 -8.70 8.68
C PRO A 97 -6.45 -7.26 8.89
N ILE A 98 -6.57 -6.45 7.86
CA ILE A 98 -6.22 -5.03 7.95
C ILE A 98 -7.35 -4.30 8.67
N THR A 99 -7.00 -3.60 9.73
CA THR A 99 -7.96 -2.86 10.56
C THR A 99 -7.70 -1.36 10.45
N GLU A 100 -8.69 -0.56 10.87
CA GLU A 100 -8.53 0.88 10.94
C GLU A 100 -7.33 1.26 11.81
N GLN A 101 -7.14 0.59 12.94
CA GLN A 101 -6.04 0.87 13.85
C GLN A 101 -4.67 0.61 13.20
N LYS A 102 -4.53 -0.51 12.50
CA LYS A 102 -3.28 -0.84 11.79
C LYS A 102 -2.98 0.20 10.71
N MET A 103 -3.99 0.57 9.94
CA MET A 103 -3.85 1.56 8.87
C MET A 103 -3.50 2.93 9.44
N ARG A 104 -4.15 3.34 10.51
CA ARG A 104 -3.88 4.61 11.19
C ARG A 104 -2.43 4.67 11.67
N THR A 105 -1.95 3.60 12.29
CA THR A 105 -0.58 3.51 12.78
C THR A 105 0.42 3.62 11.64
N ALA A 106 0.19 2.92 10.53
CA ALA A 106 1.07 2.96 9.38
C ALA A 106 1.14 4.36 8.78
N LEU A 107 0.00 5.00 8.57
CA LEU A 107 -0.06 6.36 8.01
C LEU A 107 0.62 7.36 8.92
N ARG A 108 0.38 7.28 10.22
CA ARG A 108 0.97 8.20 11.20
C ARG A 108 2.49 8.07 11.23
N ARG A 109 3.01 6.85 11.28
CA ARG A 109 4.45 6.59 11.37
C ARG A 109 5.20 6.96 10.10
N GLU A 110 4.63 6.61 8.94
CA GLU A 110 5.32 6.73 7.66
C GLU A 110 5.18 8.14 7.06
N ASN A 111 4.07 8.82 7.31
CA ASN A 111 3.77 10.11 6.68
C ASN A 111 3.76 11.29 7.66
N GLY A 112 3.98 11.06 8.93
CA GLY A 112 3.95 12.11 9.93
C GLY A 112 2.57 12.74 10.12
N LEU A 113 1.51 12.00 9.87
CA LEU A 113 0.14 12.49 9.95
C LEU A 113 -0.37 12.37 11.40
N ASP A 114 0.10 13.24 12.26
CA ASP A 114 -0.32 13.26 13.66
C ASP A 114 -1.83 13.54 13.77
N GLY A 115 -2.50 12.79 14.63
CA GLY A 115 -3.92 12.95 14.83
C GLY A 115 -4.81 12.15 13.89
N VAL A 116 -4.22 11.41 12.97
CA VAL A 116 -4.96 10.50 12.08
C VAL A 116 -5.47 9.29 12.85
#